data_778fc52b792234704e4f69ab91c7442f
#
_entry.id   778fc52b792234704e4f69ab91c7442f
#
_cell.length_a   1.000
_cell.length_b   1.000
_cell.length_c   1.000
_cell.angle_alpha   90.00
_cell.angle_beta   90.00
_cell.angle_gamma   90.00
#
_symmetry.space_group_name_H-M   'P 1'
#
loop_
_entity.id
_entity.type
_entity.pdbx_description
1 polymer ?
#
loop_
_entity_poly.entity_id
_entity_poly.type
_entity_poly.pdbx_seq_one_letter_code
_entity_poly.pdbx_strand_id
1 'polypeptide(L)'
;MAYNEMARREMESWQFEMQRYPTVLNRLSKKMQDKLNSYIPDKIHAAITTTLKQMIRAVLFGSEKITAKPTATQLTLEAREATVLQRIKIYQHVGAAEGGITGAGGILLGLADFPLLLSLKLKLLYEIAALYGHNTSDYRERLYLLYIFQLAFSSQQQRRQVYQKIARWETQKHTLPEDINQFDWRTFQQEYRDYIDLAKMAQLVPVIGAPVGAIANYHLLKKLGTTAINAYRMRWFAEEDLKRLE
;
A
#
# COMPACT_ATOMS: atom_id res chain seq x y z
N MET A 1 19.47 3.41 20.69
CA MET A 1 18.89 4.76 20.88
C MET A 1 18.97 5.61 19.61
N ALA A 2 20.12 5.81 19.00
CA ALA A 2 20.26 6.66 17.81
C ALA A 2 19.36 6.28 16.61
N TYR A 3 19.19 4.97 16.34
CA TYR A 3 18.35 4.53 15.24
C TYR A 3 16.86 4.86 15.47
N ASN A 4 16.34 4.57 16.66
CA ASN A 4 14.93 4.84 16.99
C ASN A 4 14.60 6.33 16.92
N GLU A 5 15.53 7.21 17.35
CA GLU A 5 15.34 8.66 17.22
C GLU A 5 15.30 9.11 15.77
N MET A 6 16.19 8.58 14.92
CA MET A 6 16.19 8.86 13.50
C MET A 6 14.89 8.38 12.86
N ALA A 7 14.50 7.13 13.12
CA ALA A 7 13.28 6.51 12.58
C ALA A 7 12.01 7.27 13.02
N ARG A 8 11.96 7.77 14.26
CA ARG A 8 10.86 8.59 14.77
C ARG A 8 10.78 9.93 14.03
N ARG A 9 11.90 10.64 13.85
CA ARG A 9 11.93 11.91 13.09
C ARG A 9 11.51 11.73 11.63
N GLU A 10 11.96 10.67 10.98
CA GLU A 10 11.55 10.35 9.61
C GLU A 10 10.05 10.07 9.54
N MET A 11 9.52 9.30 10.48
CA MET A 11 8.09 9.02 10.58
C MET A 11 7.28 10.31 10.80
N GLU A 12 7.69 11.18 11.73
CA GLU A 12 7.02 12.45 12.02
C GLU A 12 7.03 13.38 10.80
N SER A 13 8.15 13.46 10.09
CA SER A 13 8.25 14.20 8.82
C SER A 13 7.28 13.65 7.78
N TRP A 14 7.22 12.33 7.64
CA TRP A 14 6.29 11.67 6.74
C TRP A 14 4.82 11.90 7.15
N GLN A 15 4.49 11.85 8.44
CA GLN A 15 3.16 12.17 8.96
C GLN A 15 2.74 13.60 8.60
N PHE A 16 3.67 14.55 8.75
CA PHE A 16 3.43 15.94 8.35
C PHE A 16 3.12 16.04 6.86
N GLU A 17 3.87 15.35 6.00
CA GLU A 17 3.61 15.32 4.56
C GLU A 17 2.23 14.71 4.22
N MET A 18 1.83 13.64 4.92
CA MET A 18 0.53 13.00 4.67
C MET A 18 -0.65 13.91 5.02
N GLN A 19 -0.47 14.82 5.97
CA GLN A 19 -1.50 15.75 6.44
C GLN A 19 -1.56 17.06 5.63
N ARG A 20 -0.55 17.38 4.82
CA ARG A 20 -0.53 18.62 4.04
C ARG A 20 -1.70 18.70 3.08
N TYR A 21 -2.30 19.89 3.02
CA TYR A 21 -3.29 20.20 2.01
C TYR A 21 -2.65 20.28 0.61
N PRO A 22 -3.39 19.91 -0.44
CA PRO A 22 -2.93 20.12 -1.81
C PRO A 22 -2.64 21.60 -2.06
N THR A 23 -1.43 21.92 -2.49
CA THR A 23 -1.06 23.28 -2.88
C THR A 23 -1.66 23.66 -4.24
N VAL A 24 -1.63 24.96 -4.60
CA VAL A 24 -2.12 25.46 -5.90
C VAL A 24 -1.41 24.77 -7.08
N LEU A 25 -0.11 24.51 -6.95
CA LEU A 25 0.64 23.71 -7.95
C LEU A 25 0.06 22.30 -8.12
N ASN A 26 -0.44 21.69 -7.04
CA ASN A 26 -1.09 20.39 -7.08
C ASN A 26 -2.47 20.42 -7.75
N ARG A 27 -3.12 21.59 -7.80
CA ARG A 27 -4.37 21.78 -8.58
C ARG A 27 -4.11 21.85 -10.08
N LEU A 28 -2.97 22.41 -10.50
CA LEU A 28 -2.53 22.35 -11.90
C LEU A 28 -2.18 20.91 -12.31
N SER A 29 -1.49 20.18 -11.42
CA SER A 29 -1.20 18.77 -11.57
C SER A 29 -2.49 17.93 -11.67
N LYS A 30 -3.58 18.33 -10.99
CA LYS A 30 -4.90 17.69 -11.14
C LYS A 30 -5.45 17.83 -12.55
N LYS A 31 -5.43 19.03 -13.14
CA LYS A 31 -5.90 19.19 -14.53
C LYS A 31 -5.11 18.35 -15.52
N MET A 32 -3.79 18.22 -15.31
CA MET A 32 -2.97 17.30 -16.10
C MET A 32 -3.33 15.83 -15.82
N GLN A 33 -3.63 15.48 -14.58
CA GLN A 33 -4.01 14.14 -14.17
C GLN A 33 -5.40 13.75 -14.70
N ASP A 34 -6.36 14.67 -14.65
CA ASP A 34 -7.69 14.50 -15.25
C ASP A 34 -7.59 14.34 -16.79
N LYS A 35 -6.68 15.08 -17.41
CA LYS A 35 -6.37 14.95 -18.84
C LYS A 35 -5.68 13.62 -19.16
N LEU A 36 -4.78 13.14 -18.31
CA LEU A 36 -4.18 11.82 -18.43
C LEU A 36 -5.21 10.70 -18.23
N ASN A 37 -6.12 10.87 -17.27
CA ASN A 37 -7.22 9.93 -17.04
C ASN A 37 -8.16 9.83 -18.25
N SER A 38 -8.42 10.93 -18.96
CA SER A 38 -9.26 10.92 -20.16
C SER A 38 -8.63 10.17 -21.35
N TYR A 39 -7.32 9.94 -21.32
CA TYR A 39 -6.63 9.12 -22.34
C TYR A 39 -6.60 7.63 -22.01
N ILE A 40 -7.01 7.25 -20.77
CA ILE A 40 -7.07 5.83 -20.40
C ILE A 40 -8.38 5.25 -20.94
N PRO A 41 -8.33 4.24 -21.83
CA PRO A 41 -9.54 3.62 -22.35
C PRO A 41 -10.44 3.04 -21.25
N ASP A 42 -11.76 3.13 -21.42
CA ASP A 42 -12.76 2.64 -20.45
C ASP A 42 -12.56 1.16 -20.10
N LYS A 43 -12.07 0.36 -21.06
CA LYS A 43 -11.73 -1.06 -20.84
C LYS A 43 -10.64 -1.23 -19.77
N ILE A 44 -9.64 -0.33 -19.74
CA ILE A 44 -8.57 -0.35 -18.73
C ILE A 44 -9.15 0.06 -17.36
N HIS A 45 -9.97 1.10 -17.31
CA HIS A 45 -10.67 1.50 -16.09
C HIS A 45 -11.52 0.37 -15.51
N ALA A 46 -12.28 -0.32 -16.34
CA ALA A 46 -13.11 -1.45 -15.93
C ALA A 46 -12.26 -2.63 -15.41
N ALA A 47 -11.16 -2.95 -16.11
CA ALA A 47 -10.25 -4.02 -15.70
C ALA A 47 -9.58 -3.72 -14.36
N ILE A 48 -9.04 -2.51 -14.17
CA ILE A 48 -8.44 -2.07 -12.91
C ILE A 48 -9.48 -2.15 -11.77
N THR A 49 -10.68 -1.62 -11.98
CA THR A 49 -11.75 -1.63 -10.98
C THR A 49 -12.12 -3.05 -10.59
N THR A 50 -12.30 -3.93 -11.56
CA THR A 50 -12.64 -5.34 -11.32
C THR A 50 -11.55 -6.07 -10.56
N THR A 51 -10.29 -5.86 -10.94
CA THR A 51 -9.14 -6.48 -10.27
C THR A 51 -8.98 -5.96 -8.84
N LEU A 52 -9.18 -4.65 -8.61
CA LEU A 52 -9.19 -4.09 -7.25
C LEU A 52 -10.29 -4.71 -6.38
N LYS A 53 -11.49 -4.92 -6.92
CA LYS A 53 -12.57 -5.60 -6.20
C LYS A 53 -12.18 -7.03 -5.81
N GLN A 54 -11.61 -7.76 -6.74
CA GLN A 54 -11.15 -9.14 -6.49
C GLN A 54 -10.00 -9.15 -5.48
N MET A 55 -9.07 -8.20 -5.56
CA MET A 55 -7.98 -8.03 -4.59
C MET A 55 -8.50 -7.80 -3.18
N ILE A 56 -9.40 -6.83 -2.99
CA ILE A 56 -9.97 -6.53 -1.67
C ILE A 56 -10.62 -7.78 -1.08
N ARG A 57 -11.43 -8.47 -1.89
CA ARG A 57 -12.09 -9.71 -1.47
C ARG A 57 -11.08 -10.81 -1.14
N ALA A 58 -10.05 -11.01 -1.96
CA ALA A 58 -9.01 -11.99 -1.72
C ALA A 58 -8.19 -11.68 -0.46
N VAL A 59 -7.89 -10.41 -0.20
CA VAL A 59 -7.17 -9.98 1.02
C VAL A 59 -8.03 -10.18 2.26
N LEU A 60 -9.30 -9.78 2.25
CA LEU A 60 -10.17 -9.88 3.42
C LEU A 60 -10.60 -11.33 3.72
N PHE A 61 -10.98 -12.07 2.70
CA PHE A 61 -11.56 -13.41 2.83
C PHE A 61 -10.62 -14.53 2.35
N GLY A 62 -9.46 -14.17 1.81
CA GLY A 62 -8.48 -15.13 1.30
C GLY A 62 -7.84 -15.94 2.41
N SER A 63 -7.62 -17.20 2.07
CA SER A 63 -7.13 -18.22 2.98
C SER A 63 -5.68 -17.97 3.42
N GLU A 64 -5.29 -18.69 4.47
CA GLU A 64 -3.99 -18.80 5.13
C GLU A 64 -2.76 -18.92 4.21
N LYS A 65 -2.93 -19.18 2.91
CA LYS A 65 -1.83 -19.38 1.95
C LYS A 65 -0.98 -18.12 1.67
N ILE A 66 -1.48 -16.93 2.00
CA ILE A 66 -0.76 -15.67 1.77
C ILE A 66 -0.17 -15.14 3.08
N THR A 67 -0.57 -15.68 4.23
CA THR A 67 -0.14 -15.19 5.53
C THR A 67 1.32 -15.53 5.79
N ALA A 68 2.14 -14.51 6.05
CA ALA A 68 3.48 -14.70 6.58
C ALA A 68 3.40 -14.86 8.10
N LYS A 69 4.15 -15.81 8.67
CA LYS A 69 4.22 -15.98 10.13
C LYS A 69 4.91 -14.77 10.76
N PRO A 70 4.38 -14.22 11.86
CA PRO A 70 5.02 -13.11 12.56
C PRO A 70 6.45 -13.47 12.96
N THR A 71 7.35 -12.54 12.76
CA THR A 71 8.74 -12.67 13.21
C THR A 71 8.81 -12.55 14.75
N ALA A 72 9.72 -13.26 15.37
CA ALA A 72 9.90 -13.25 16.81
C ALA A 72 10.02 -11.83 17.39
N THR A 73 9.39 -11.60 18.54
CA THR A 73 9.22 -10.30 19.19
C THR A 73 10.52 -9.66 19.71
N GLN A 74 11.61 -10.41 19.75
CA GLN A 74 12.88 -9.98 20.39
C GLN A 74 13.81 -9.12 19.51
N LEU A 75 13.45 -8.85 18.24
CA LEU A 75 14.30 -8.05 17.36
C LEU A 75 14.10 -6.54 17.63
N THR A 76 15.22 -5.80 17.61
CA THR A 76 15.19 -4.33 17.62
C THR A 76 14.52 -3.78 16.36
N LEU A 77 14.02 -2.53 16.42
CA LEU A 77 13.45 -1.87 15.25
C LEU A 77 14.45 -1.81 14.08
N GLU A 78 15.72 -1.50 14.37
CA GLU A 78 16.79 -1.44 13.39
C GLU A 78 16.99 -2.77 12.65
N ALA A 79 17.05 -3.89 13.37
CA ALA A 79 17.21 -5.21 12.77
C ALA A 79 16.00 -5.62 11.91
N ARG A 80 14.78 -5.28 12.35
CA ARG A 80 13.56 -5.49 11.57
C ARG A 80 13.58 -4.69 10.28
N GLU A 81 13.87 -3.41 10.37
CA GLU A 81 13.85 -2.51 9.22
C GLU A 81 14.99 -2.78 8.23
N ALA A 82 16.15 -3.24 8.68
CA ALA A 82 17.20 -3.72 7.80
C ALA A 82 16.69 -4.85 6.90
N THR A 83 15.95 -5.81 7.48
CA THR A 83 15.34 -6.91 6.72
C THR A 83 14.22 -6.42 5.81
N VAL A 84 13.37 -5.50 6.29
CA VAL A 84 12.29 -4.90 5.49
C VAL A 84 12.85 -4.18 4.27
N LEU A 85 13.90 -3.39 4.45
CA LEU A 85 14.55 -2.67 3.34
C LEU A 85 15.16 -3.62 2.31
N GLN A 86 15.73 -4.73 2.76
CA GLN A 86 16.24 -5.77 1.87
C GLN A 86 15.08 -6.42 1.07
N ARG A 87 13.95 -6.72 1.72
CA ARG A 87 12.76 -7.25 1.04
C ARG A 87 12.23 -6.27 0.00
N ILE A 88 12.09 -4.99 0.36
CA ILE A 88 11.65 -3.96 -0.60
C ILE A 88 12.55 -3.94 -1.83
N LYS A 89 13.89 -3.99 -1.67
CA LYS A 89 14.83 -4.04 -2.80
C LYS A 89 14.60 -5.28 -3.67
N ILE A 90 14.44 -6.45 -3.09
CA ILE A 90 14.16 -7.68 -3.84
C ILE A 90 12.89 -7.52 -4.67
N TYR A 91 11.80 -7.07 -4.05
CA TYR A 91 10.52 -6.87 -4.74
C TYR A 91 10.59 -5.77 -5.81
N GLN A 92 11.39 -4.73 -5.61
CA GLN A 92 11.64 -3.71 -6.64
C GLN A 92 12.30 -4.29 -7.88
N HIS A 93 13.30 -5.16 -7.71
CA HIS A 93 13.97 -5.81 -8.85
C HIS A 93 13.04 -6.81 -9.56
N VAL A 94 12.30 -7.62 -8.81
CA VAL A 94 11.31 -8.55 -9.38
C VAL A 94 10.23 -7.80 -10.13
N GLY A 95 9.63 -6.77 -9.52
CA GLY A 95 8.57 -5.98 -10.16
C GLY A 95 9.07 -5.16 -11.36
N ALA A 96 10.33 -4.73 -11.36
CA ALA A 96 10.94 -4.09 -12.51
C ALA A 96 11.15 -5.09 -13.67
N ALA A 97 11.62 -6.30 -13.38
CA ALA A 97 11.79 -7.36 -14.38
C ALA A 97 10.45 -7.76 -15.00
N GLU A 98 9.42 -8.00 -14.18
CA GLU A 98 8.07 -8.31 -14.66
C GLU A 98 7.47 -7.15 -15.48
N GLY A 99 7.56 -5.91 -14.99
CA GLY A 99 7.10 -4.72 -15.73
C GLY A 99 7.84 -4.49 -17.05
N GLY A 100 9.11 -4.92 -17.15
CA GLY A 100 9.88 -4.93 -18.37
C GLY A 100 9.38 -5.93 -19.40
N ILE A 101 9.12 -7.15 -18.99
CA ILE A 101 8.61 -8.24 -19.86
C ILE A 101 7.21 -7.90 -20.38
N THR A 102 6.31 -7.49 -19.49
CA THR A 102 4.92 -7.18 -19.83
C THR A 102 4.78 -5.91 -20.67
N GLY A 103 5.66 -4.93 -20.44
CA GLY A 103 5.72 -3.69 -21.24
C GLY A 103 6.08 -3.91 -22.71
N ALA A 104 6.82 -4.97 -23.02
CA ALA A 104 7.14 -5.34 -24.40
C ALA A 104 5.93 -5.91 -25.18
N GLY A 105 4.93 -6.45 -24.47
CA GLY A 105 3.75 -7.10 -25.06
C GLY A 105 2.52 -6.21 -25.26
N GLY A 106 2.62 -4.92 -24.93
CA GLY A 106 1.54 -3.95 -25.12
C GLY A 106 0.40 -4.03 -24.10
N ILE A 107 -0.66 -3.24 -24.35
CA ILE A 107 -1.77 -3.02 -23.42
C ILE A 107 -2.47 -4.32 -22.99
N LEU A 108 -2.67 -5.25 -23.92
CA LEU A 108 -3.44 -6.50 -23.65
C LEU A 108 -2.66 -7.41 -22.69
N LEU A 109 -1.36 -7.59 -22.88
CA LEU A 109 -0.53 -8.36 -21.98
C LEU A 109 -0.38 -7.65 -20.62
N GLY A 110 -0.21 -6.33 -20.61
CA GLY A 110 -0.17 -5.55 -19.39
C GLY A 110 -1.44 -5.67 -18.54
N LEU A 111 -2.62 -5.75 -19.16
CA LEU A 111 -3.89 -5.99 -18.45
C LEU A 111 -4.00 -7.43 -17.90
N ALA A 112 -3.51 -8.42 -18.66
CA ALA A 112 -3.52 -9.81 -18.21
C ALA A 112 -2.59 -10.02 -16.98
N ASP A 113 -1.48 -9.32 -16.93
CA ASP A 113 -0.49 -9.41 -15.84
C ASP A 113 -0.77 -8.47 -14.65
N PHE A 114 -1.74 -7.57 -14.78
CA PHE A 114 -2.07 -6.63 -13.71
C PHE A 114 -2.42 -7.31 -12.37
N PRO A 115 -3.19 -8.42 -12.34
CA PRO A 115 -3.41 -9.17 -11.10
C PRO A 115 -2.13 -9.71 -10.47
N LEU A 116 -1.17 -10.16 -11.27
CA LEU A 116 0.12 -10.67 -10.79
C LEU A 116 0.96 -9.55 -10.16
N LEU A 117 1.07 -8.40 -10.83
CA LEU A 117 1.75 -7.21 -10.32
C LEU A 117 1.12 -6.70 -9.02
N LEU A 118 -0.19 -6.83 -8.89
CA LEU A 118 -0.91 -6.46 -7.69
C LEU A 118 -0.65 -7.46 -6.55
N SER A 119 -0.65 -8.75 -6.86
CA SER A 119 -0.34 -9.82 -5.92
C SER A 119 1.08 -9.70 -5.35
N LEU A 120 2.06 -9.31 -6.17
CA LEU A 120 3.43 -9.03 -5.75
C LEU A 120 3.48 -7.92 -4.70
N LYS A 121 2.72 -6.85 -4.90
CA LYS A 121 2.65 -5.72 -3.96
C LYS A 121 1.99 -6.10 -2.64
N LEU A 122 0.94 -6.90 -2.71
CA LEU A 122 0.29 -7.43 -1.51
C LEU A 122 1.23 -8.35 -0.74
N LYS A 123 1.93 -9.26 -1.43
CA LYS A 123 2.89 -10.17 -0.81
C LYS A 123 3.98 -9.40 -0.05
N LEU A 124 4.50 -8.31 -0.64
CA LEU A 124 5.43 -7.42 0.06
C LEU A 124 4.82 -6.85 1.34
N LEU A 125 3.56 -6.39 1.32
CA LEU A 125 2.89 -5.87 2.51
C LEU A 125 2.71 -6.93 3.60
N TYR A 126 2.33 -8.15 3.24
CA TYR A 126 2.22 -9.27 4.18
C TYR A 126 3.55 -9.61 4.84
N GLU A 127 4.65 -9.63 4.07
CA GLU A 127 5.99 -9.86 4.61
C GLU A 127 6.43 -8.72 5.54
N ILE A 128 6.15 -7.45 5.18
CA ILE A 128 6.45 -6.30 6.06
C ILE A 128 5.67 -6.40 7.37
N ALA A 129 4.37 -6.68 7.32
CA ALA A 129 3.55 -6.87 8.52
C ALA A 129 4.13 -7.94 9.45
N ALA A 130 4.49 -9.09 8.88
CA ALA A 130 5.08 -10.19 9.63
C ALA A 130 6.43 -9.83 10.24
N LEU A 131 7.28 -9.08 9.52
CA LEU A 131 8.56 -8.60 10.02
C LEU A 131 8.40 -7.60 11.17
N TYR A 132 7.34 -6.80 11.18
CA TYR A 132 6.97 -5.97 12.33
C TYR A 132 6.27 -6.73 13.47
N GLY A 133 6.02 -8.03 13.30
CA GLY A 133 5.46 -8.91 14.33
C GLY A 133 3.93 -8.99 14.32
N HIS A 134 3.27 -8.49 13.28
CA HIS A 134 1.81 -8.50 13.18
C HIS A 134 1.28 -9.78 12.51
N ASN A 135 0.21 -10.33 13.08
CA ASN A 135 -0.41 -11.55 12.59
C ASN A 135 -1.47 -11.26 11.52
N THR A 136 -1.14 -11.52 10.28
CA THR A 136 -2.06 -11.32 9.14
C THR A 136 -3.15 -12.39 9.01
N SER A 137 -3.21 -13.38 9.92
CA SER A 137 -4.38 -14.26 10.03
C SER A 137 -5.60 -13.52 10.57
N ASP A 138 -5.39 -12.44 11.37
CA ASP A 138 -6.45 -11.52 11.75
C ASP A 138 -6.89 -10.68 10.54
N TYR A 139 -8.20 -10.67 10.25
CA TYR A 139 -8.73 -9.87 9.16
C TYR A 139 -8.55 -8.36 9.38
N ARG A 140 -8.51 -7.91 10.64
CA ARG A 140 -8.27 -6.51 10.98
C ARG A 140 -6.87 -6.08 10.52
N GLU A 141 -5.87 -6.94 10.70
CA GLU A 141 -4.53 -6.65 10.18
C GLU A 141 -4.53 -6.62 8.65
N ARG A 142 -5.27 -7.52 7.99
CA ARG A 142 -5.43 -7.48 6.53
C ARG A 142 -6.14 -6.21 6.06
N LEU A 143 -7.11 -5.71 6.82
CA LEU A 143 -7.75 -4.42 6.55
C LEU A 143 -6.75 -3.26 6.67
N TYR A 144 -5.86 -3.32 7.66
CA TYR A 144 -4.78 -2.34 7.81
C TYR A 144 -3.82 -2.33 6.60
N LEU A 145 -3.46 -3.51 6.08
CA LEU A 145 -2.68 -3.63 4.85
C LEU A 145 -3.38 -2.97 3.65
N LEU A 146 -4.69 -3.12 3.55
CA LEU A 146 -5.47 -2.46 2.51
C LEU A 146 -5.45 -0.93 2.65
N TYR A 147 -5.51 -0.38 3.87
CA TYR A 147 -5.36 1.06 4.08
C TYR A 147 -3.95 1.55 3.74
N ILE A 148 -2.90 0.80 4.07
CA ILE A 148 -1.52 1.12 3.65
C ILE A 148 -1.42 1.16 2.13
N PHE A 149 -1.96 0.15 1.45
CA PHE A 149 -2.00 0.11 0.00
C PHE A 149 -2.77 1.31 -0.57
N GLN A 150 -3.96 1.58 -0.04
CA GLN A 150 -4.78 2.71 -0.45
C GLN A 150 -4.04 4.05 -0.27
N LEU A 151 -3.34 4.25 0.85
CA LEU A 151 -2.57 5.46 1.10
C LEU A 151 -1.43 5.62 0.08
N ALA A 152 -0.70 4.56 -0.22
CA ALA A 152 0.38 4.60 -1.20
C ALA A 152 -0.10 5.00 -2.60
N PHE A 153 -1.31 4.56 -2.98
CA PHE A 153 -1.89 4.80 -4.30
C PHE A 153 -2.99 5.86 -4.33
N SER A 154 -3.27 6.54 -3.21
CA SER A 154 -4.27 7.62 -3.17
C SER A 154 -3.80 8.85 -3.94
N SER A 155 -4.78 9.62 -4.44
CA SER A 155 -4.54 10.96 -4.94
C SER A 155 -4.11 11.89 -3.80
N GLN A 156 -3.48 13.02 -4.13
CA GLN A 156 -3.10 13.98 -3.10
C GLN A 156 -4.30 14.57 -2.33
N GLN A 157 -5.47 14.60 -2.96
CA GLN A 157 -6.70 15.12 -2.36
C GLN A 157 -7.26 14.17 -1.30
N GLN A 158 -7.18 12.86 -1.58
CA GLN A 158 -7.72 11.82 -0.70
C GLN A 158 -6.70 11.34 0.35
N ARG A 159 -5.41 11.62 0.13
CA ARG A 159 -4.31 11.14 0.95
C ARG A 159 -4.51 11.41 2.44
N ARG A 160 -4.94 12.62 2.80
CA ARG A 160 -5.19 13.01 4.18
C ARG A 160 -6.29 12.17 4.84
N GLN A 161 -7.37 11.89 4.12
CA GLN A 161 -8.49 11.10 4.66
C GLN A 161 -8.07 9.64 4.89
N VAL A 162 -7.35 9.05 3.93
CA VAL A 162 -6.81 7.69 4.09
C VAL A 162 -5.77 7.64 5.22
N TYR A 163 -4.89 8.65 5.31
CA TYR A 163 -3.92 8.75 6.41
C TYR A 163 -4.61 8.79 7.78
N GLN A 164 -5.72 9.51 7.93
CA GLN A 164 -6.46 9.55 9.19
C GLN A 164 -7.00 8.18 9.62
N LYS A 165 -7.38 7.30 8.67
CA LYS A 165 -7.77 5.92 8.96
C LYS A 165 -6.59 5.12 9.54
N ILE A 166 -5.39 5.31 9.01
CA ILE A 166 -4.15 4.70 9.52
C ILE A 166 -3.79 5.28 10.90
N ALA A 167 -3.81 6.60 11.05
CA ALA A 167 -3.42 7.28 12.28
C ALA A 167 -4.32 6.93 13.48
N ARG A 168 -5.59 6.63 13.23
CA ARG A 168 -6.57 6.24 14.26
C ARG A 168 -6.77 4.73 14.36
N TRP A 169 -5.91 3.94 13.73
CA TRP A 169 -6.10 2.50 13.60
C TRP A 169 -6.25 1.79 14.95
N GLU A 170 -5.36 2.09 15.89
CA GLU A 170 -5.36 1.45 17.21
C GLU A 170 -6.69 1.65 17.97
N THR A 171 -7.35 2.78 17.79
CA THR A 171 -8.69 3.04 18.35
C THR A 171 -9.79 2.40 17.49
N GLN A 172 -9.71 2.53 16.18
CA GLN A 172 -10.76 2.07 15.27
C GLN A 172 -10.83 0.54 15.16
N LYS A 173 -9.73 -0.18 15.26
CA LYS A 173 -9.73 -1.64 15.17
C LYS A 173 -10.62 -2.32 16.20
N HIS A 174 -10.84 -1.70 17.36
CA HIS A 174 -11.69 -2.23 18.42
C HIS A 174 -13.19 -2.03 18.18
N THR A 175 -13.55 -1.13 17.25
CA THR A 175 -14.95 -0.93 16.84
C THR A 175 -15.38 -1.86 15.70
N LEU A 176 -14.42 -2.58 15.10
CA LEU A 176 -14.70 -3.53 14.04
C LEU A 176 -15.33 -4.81 14.61
N PRO A 177 -16.26 -5.44 13.89
CA PRO A 177 -16.85 -6.71 14.33
C PRO A 177 -15.76 -7.77 14.52
N GLU A 178 -16.00 -8.73 15.40
CA GLU A 178 -15.08 -9.86 15.57
C GLU A 178 -15.14 -10.81 14.37
N ASP A 179 -16.34 -11.06 13.85
CA ASP A 179 -16.55 -11.86 12.67
C ASP A 179 -16.50 -11.00 11.40
N ILE A 180 -15.57 -11.35 10.49
CA ILE A 180 -15.42 -10.69 9.19
C ILE A 180 -16.71 -10.72 8.35
N ASN A 181 -17.59 -11.71 8.54
CA ASN A 181 -18.85 -11.79 7.81
C ASN A 181 -19.83 -10.66 8.19
N GLN A 182 -19.65 -10.04 9.36
CA GLN A 182 -20.42 -8.88 9.80
C GLN A 182 -19.81 -7.54 9.34
N PHE A 183 -18.62 -7.58 8.75
CA PHE A 183 -17.97 -6.38 8.23
C PHE A 183 -18.65 -5.90 6.94
N ASP A 184 -18.98 -4.61 6.87
CA ASP A 184 -19.58 -4.00 5.67
C ASP A 184 -18.53 -3.81 4.56
N TRP A 185 -18.14 -4.93 3.95
CA TRP A 185 -17.16 -4.95 2.88
C TRP A 185 -17.62 -4.22 1.61
N ARG A 186 -18.95 -4.06 1.40
CA ARG A 186 -19.50 -3.37 0.21
C ARG A 186 -19.25 -1.88 0.29
N THR A 187 -19.62 -1.26 1.42
CA THR A 187 -19.33 0.16 1.67
C THR A 187 -17.82 0.41 1.67
N PHE A 188 -17.03 -0.46 2.33
CA PHE A 188 -15.57 -0.38 2.30
C PHE A 188 -15.02 -0.42 0.88
N GLN A 189 -15.51 -1.32 0.03
CA GLN A 189 -15.07 -1.47 -1.35
C GLN A 189 -15.38 -0.24 -2.21
N GLN A 190 -16.53 0.40 -2.01
CA GLN A 190 -16.91 1.63 -2.70
C GLN A 190 -15.98 2.79 -2.29
N GLU A 191 -15.83 3.04 -1.00
CA GLU A 191 -14.91 4.06 -0.48
C GLU A 191 -13.46 3.81 -0.92
N TYR A 192 -13.04 2.54 -0.89
CA TYR A 192 -11.69 2.16 -1.29
C TYR A 192 -11.40 2.56 -2.73
N ARG A 193 -12.34 2.27 -3.64
CA ARG A 193 -12.25 2.65 -5.05
C ARG A 193 -12.17 4.15 -5.23
N ASP A 194 -13.00 4.91 -4.51
CA ASP A 194 -13.11 6.36 -4.67
C ASP A 194 -11.84 7.09 -4.21
N TYR A 195 -11.07 6.48 -3.31
CA TYR A 195 -9.82 7.06 -2.80
C TYR A 195 -8.57 6.64 -3.56
N ILE A 196 -8.65 5.60 -4.39
CA ILE A 196 -7.52 5.17 -5.23
C ILE A 196 -7.45 6.06 -6.48
N ASP A 197 -6.21 6.48 -6.76
CA ASP A 197 -5.89 7.18 -8.01
C ASP A 197 -5.76 6.17 -9.14
N LEU A 198 -6.80 6.04 -9.95
CA LEU A 198 -6.84 5.10 -11.08
C LEU A 198 -5.75 5.39 -12.11
N ALA A 199 -5.33 6.66 -12.28
CA ALA A 199 -4.19 6.99 -13.15
C ALA A 199 -2.88 6.41 -12.62
N LYS A 200 -2.66 6.44 -11.30
CA LYS A 200 -1.51 5.77 -10.71
C LYS A 200 -1.60 4.25 -10.83
N MET A 201 -2.80 3.70 -10.73
CA MET A 201 -2.99 2.26 -10.95
C MET A 201 -2.79 1.88 -12.42
N ALA A 202 -3.20 2.73 -13.36
CA ALA A 202 -2.95 2.52 -14.78
C ALA A 202 -1.44 2.54 -15.13
N GLN A 203 -0.61 3.23 -14.36
CA GLN A 203 0.85 3.18 -14.51
C GLN A 203 1.45 1.80 -14.16
N LEU A 204 0.70 0.95 -13.43
CA LEU A 204 1.08 -0.45 -13.21
C LEU A 204 0.85 -1.30 -14.45
N VAL A 205 -0.05 -0.87 -15.32
CA VAL A 205 -0.31 -1.52 -16.60
C VAL A 205 0.74 -0.98 -17.59
N PRO A 206 1.67 -1.79 -18.08
CA PRO A 206 2.74 -1.32 -18.96
C PRO A 206 2.20 -1.04 -20.36
N VAL A 207 1.63 0.16 -20.53
CA VAL A 207 1.03 0.63 -21.80
C VAL A 207 2.07 1.24 -22.75
N ILE A 208 3.20 1.70 -22.23
CA ILE A 208 4.12 2.60 -22.95
C ILE A 208 5.52 1.97 -23.15
N GLY A 209 5.64 0.65 -23.15
CA GLY A 209 6.89 -0.05 -23.43
C GLY A 209 7.68 -0.47 -22.18
N ALA A 210 8.56 -1.46 -22.39
CA ALA A 210 9.28 -2.18 -21.35
C ALA A 210 10.06 -1.29 -20.34
N PRO A 211 10.86 -0.30 -20.76
CA PRO A 211 11.64 0.49 -19.81
C PRO A 211 10.78 1.35 -18.88
N VAL A 212 9.68 1.91 -19.40
CA VAL A 212 8.78 2.78 -18.62
C VAL A 212 8.02 1.97 -17.58
N GLY A 213 7.52 0.78 -17.94
CA GLY A 213 6.85 -0.15 -17.03
C GLY A 213 7.78 -0.61 -15.89
N ALA A 214 9.03 -0.96 -16.20
CA ALA A 214 10.03 -1.35 -15.22
C ALA A 214 10.31 -0.23 -14.20
N ILE A 215 10.59 0.98 -14.68
CA ILE A 215 10.87 2.16 -13.84
C ILE A 215 9.64 2.51 -12.97
N ALA A 216 8.45 2.52 -13.55
CA ALA A 216 7.22 2.81 -12.81
C ALA A 216 6.99 1.80 -11.69
N ASN A 217 7.08 0.49 -11.95
CA ASN A 217 6.91 -0.54 -10.94
C ASN A 217 7.97 -0.46 -9.84
N TYR A 218 9.23 -0.16 -10.18
CA TYR A 218 10.29 0.05 -9.21
C TYR A 218 9.94 1.18 -8.22
N HIS A 219 9.53 2.34 -8.73
CA HIS A 219 9.17 3.49 -7.90
C HIS A 219 7.90 3.25 -7.08
N LEU A 220 6.92 2.57 -7.63
CA LEU A 220 5.67 2.26 -6.95
C LEU A 220 5.88 1.27 -5.80
N LEU A 221 6.74 0.26 -5.98
CA LEU A 221 7.13 -0.66 -4.90
C LEU A 221 7.94 0.05 -3.80
N LYS A 222 8.85 0.96 -4.17
CA LYS A 222 9.56 1.81 -3.20
C LYS A 222 8.57 2.63 -2.37
N LYS A 223 7.64 3.30 -3.04
CA LYS A 223 6.62 4.13 -2.37
C LYS A 223 5.75 3.30 -1.43
N LEU A 224 5.29 2.14 -1.87
CA LEU A 224 4.49 1.22 -1.07
C LEU A 224 5.26 0.75 0.18
N GLY A 225 6.50 0.33 0.01
CA GLY A 225 7.38 -0.09 1.10
C GLY A 225 7.63 1.03 2.11
N THR A 226 7.96 2.24 1.64
CA THR A 226 8.16 3.40 2.52
C THR A 226 6.86 3.76 3.28
N THR A 227 5.70 3.67 2.62
CA THR A 227 4.40 3.91 3.28
C THR A 227 4.15 2.86 4.36
N ALA A 228 4.44 1.59 4.08
CA ALA A 228 4.28 0.51 5.05
C ALA A 228 5.22 0.66 6.26
N ILE A 229 6.50 0.96 6.03
CA ILE A 229 7.47 1.21 7.11
C ILE A 229 6.93 2.30 8.05
N ASN A 230 6.54 3.46 7.52
CA ASN A 230 6.08 4.56 8.38
C ASN A 230 4.75 4.25 9.08
N ALA A 231 3.83 3.53 8.43
CA ALA A 231 2.59 3.08 9.05
C ALA A 231 2.86 2.13 10.24
N TYR A 232 3.81 1.21 10.11
CA TYR A 232 4.18 0.30 11.20
C TYR A 232 5.06 0.97 12.26
N ARG A 233 5.90 1.95 11.89
CA ARG A 233 6.61 2.80 12.86
C ARG A 233 5.65 3.55 13.78
N MET A 234 4.53 4.05 13.25
CA MET A 234 3.50 4.71 14.08
C MET A 234 2.99 3.78 15.18
N ARG A 235 2.71 2.53 14.84
CA ARG A 235 2.25 1.51 15.82
C ARG A 235 3.36 1.15 16.80
N TRP A 236 4.58 0.94 16.30
CA TRP A 236 5.76 0.62 17.12
C TRP A 236 6.00 1.68 18.19
N PHE A 237 6.07 2.94 17.79
CA PHE A 237 6.33 4.02 18.73
C PHE A 237 5.16 4.30 19.66
N ALA A 238 3.92 4.11 19.25
CA ALA A 238 2.78 4.19 20.13
C ALA A 238 2.84 3.12 21.24
N GLU A 239 3.23 1.88 20.92
CA GLU A 239 3.44 0.82 21.91
C GLU A 239 4.62 1.10 22.84
N GLU A 240 5.74 1.65 22.32
CA GLU A 240 6.88 2.06 23.16
C GLU A 240 6.49 3.18 24.13
N ASP A 241 5.75 4.18 23.68
CA ASP A 241 5.34 5.30 24.49
C ASP A 241 4.36 4.87 25.60
N LEU A 242 3.46 3.94 25.31
CA LEU A 242 2.59 3.35 26.35
C LEU A 242 3.39 2.60 27.44
N LYS A 243 4.36 1.77 27.04
CA LYS A 243 5.22 1.03 28.00
C LYS A 243 6.11 1.92 28.86
N ARG A 244 6.33 3.17 28.47
CA ARG A 244 7.09 4.14 29.28
C ARG A 244 6.23 4.86 30.32
N LEU A 245 4.91 4.80 30.17
CA LEU A 245 3.94 5.41 31.07
C LEU A 245 3.46 4.44 32.16
N GLU A 246 3.69 3.13 31.99
CA GLU A 246 3.48 2.08 32.98
C GLU A 246 4.72 1.91 33.87
#